data_0572ae6d9805389feebb98c76f87fddf
#
_entry.id   0572ae6d9805389feebb98c76f87fddf
#
_cell.length_a   1.000
_cell.length_b   1.000
_cell.length_c   1.000
_cell.angle_alpha   90.00
_cell.angle_beta   90.00
_cell.angle_gamma   90.00
#
_symmetry.space_group_name_H-M   'P 1'
#
loop_
_entity.id
_entity.type
_entity.pdbx_description
1 polymer ?
#
loop_
_entity_poly.entity_id
_entity_poly.type
_entity_poly.pdbx_seq_one_letter_code
_entity_poly.pdbx_strand_id
1 'polypeptide(L)'
;MVSLLALTVLFAGCGSNDKKEPTATAAKTVLKVAATPVPHAEILQVVKPILAKEGIDLQIVEMNDYVRPNIAVAEKELDANFFQHTPYLNKFTAEHNLQLSNIAGVHIEPMGIYSKKVKALTEVSDGSQVAIPNDPTNGGRALALLEKAGLLKLKQGVGINATVGDIVENPKNLKVTELEAPQLPRALDDVAIAVINTNYALEAKLVPTKDALFIEQNDSPFVNILVVRKGDENRPEIQKLAKALTSDEVKKFINDKYQGAVVPAF
;
A
#
# COMPACT_ATOMS: atom_id res chain seq x y z
N MET A 1 2.25 -58.86 74.42
CA MET A 1 0.93 -59.55 74.44
C MET A 1 0.08 -58.91 73.34
N VAL A 2 -0.51 -59.78 72.54
CA VAL A 2 -1.47 -59.55 71.47
C VAL A 2 -0.94 -58.94 70.17
N SER A 3 -0.60 -59.85 69.26
CA SER A 3 -0.48 -59.69 67.82
C SER A 3 -1.84 -59.36 67.18
N LEU A 4 -1.85 -58.43 66.22
CA LEU A 4 -2.94 -58.32 65.24
C LEU A 4 -2.37 -58.29 63.82
N LEU A 5 -2.66 -59.34 63.10
CA LEU A 5 -2.36 -59.55 61.67
C LEU A 5 -3.30 -58.69 60.86
N ALA A 6 -2.83 -57.87 59.94
CA ALA A 6 -3.63 -57.21 58.97
C ALA A 6 -3.29 -57.71 57.55
N LEU A 7 -4.27 -58.27 56.93
CA LEU A 7 -4.30 -58.87 55.60
C LEU A 7 -4.28 -57.79 54.51
N THR A 8 -3.24 -57.85 53.66
CA THR A 8 -3.16 -56.99 52.47
C THR A 8 -3.85 -57.69 51.30
N VAL A 9 -4.91 -57.03 50.79
CA VAL A 9 -5.57 -57.40 49.52
C VAL A 9 -4.97 -56.61 48.42
N LEU A 10 -4.30 -57.29 47.50
CA LEU A 10 -3.83 -56.70 46.20
C LEU A 10 -5.02 -56.62 45.20
N PHE A 11 -5.46 -55.45 44.85
CA PHE A 11 -6.28 -55.22 43.65
C PHE A 11 -5.39 -54.73 42.50
N ALA A 12 -5.14 -55.63 41.54
CA ALA A 12 -4.60 -55.26 40.24
C ALA A 12 -5.72 -54.65 39.38
N GLY A 13 -5.71 -53.34 39.17
CA GLY A 13 -6.57 -52.66 38.25
C GLY A 13 -5.74 -52.12 37.08
N CYS A 14 -5.72 -52.86 35.96
CA CYS A 14 -5.29 -52.31 34.66
C CYS A 14 -6.33 -51.30 34.17
N GLY A 15 -6.04 -50.02 34.31
CA GLY A 15 -6.75 -48.92 33.64
C GLY A 15 -5.78 -48.17 32.74
N SER A 16 -5.78 -48.49 31.44
CA SER A 16 -5.10 -47.70 30.43
C SER A 16 -5.79 -46.36 30.31
N ASN A 17 -5.20 -45.36 30.92
CA ASN A 17 -5.65 -43.97 30.84
C ASN A 17 -4.89 -43.32 29.68
N ASP A 18 -5.43 -43.42 28.45
CA ASP A 18 -5.02 -42.60 27.33
C ASP A 18 -5.37 -41.12 27.63
N LYS A 19 -4.53 -40.49 28.43
CA LYS A 19 -4.49 -39.04 28.49
C LYS A 19 -3.92 -38.54 27.14
N LYS A 20 -4.80 -38.20 26.19
CA LYS A 20 -4.43 -37.26 25.13
C LYS A 20 -3.94 -36.01 25.85
N GLU A 21 -2.63 -35.78 25.83
CA GLU A 21 -2.05 -34.49 26.14
C GLU A 21 -2.72 -33.46 25.22
N PRO A 22 -3.19 -32.31 25.75
CA PRO A 22 -3.63 -31.23 24.90
C PRO A 22 -2.43 -30.78 24.06
N THR A 23 -2.48 -31.03 22.78
CA THR A 23 -1.53 -30.46 21.81
C THR A 23 -1.51 -28.96 22.08
N ALA A 24 -0.44 -28.45 22.68
CA ALA A 24 -0.22 -27.03 22.85
C ALA A 24 -0.25 -26.42 21.46
N THR A 25 -1.31 -25.66 21.16
CA THR A 25 -1.40 -24.88 19.93
C THR A 25 -0.24 -23.90 19.97
N ALA A 26 0.76 -24.11 19.14
CA ALA A 26 1.91 -23.20 19.07
C ALA A 26 1.40 -21.77 18.93
N ALA A 27 1.86 -20.88 19.80
CA ALA A 27 1.47 -19.49 19.78
C ALA A 27 1.78 -18.91 18.40
N LYS A 28 0.76 -18.34 17.74
CA LYS A 28 0.94 -17.72 16.42
C LYS A 28 1.83 -16.48 16.55
N THR A 29 2.77 -16.33 15.63
CA THR A 29 3.54 -15.07 15.51
C THR A 29 2.62 -13.98 14.97
N VAL A 30 2.43 -12.91 15.73
CA VAL A 30 1.64 -11.75 15.28
C VAL A 30 2.50 -10.86 14.39
N LEU A 31 1.98 -10.45 13.25
CA LEU A 31 2.62 -9.54 12.31
C LEU A 31 1.67 -8.40 11.98
N LYS A 32 2.01 -7.17 12.39
CA LYS A 32 1.20 -5.98 12.20
C LYS A 32 1.68 -5.18 10.99
N VAL A 33 0.81 -4.97 10.01
CA VAL A 33 1.15 -4.29 8.75
C VAL A 33 0.18 -3.14 8.49
N ALA A 34 0.73 -1.90 8.36
CA ALA A 34 -0.04 -0.77 7.90
C ALA A 34 -0.29 -0.86 6.39
N ALA A 35 -1.48 -0.48 5.96
CA ALA A 35 -1.86 -0.43 4.55
C ALA A 35 -2.94 0.62 4.30
N THR A 36 -2.98 1.22 3.10
CA THR A 36 -4.18 1.95 2.68
C THR A 36 -5.31 0.95 2.36
N PRO A 37 -6.59 1.35 2.50
CA PRO A 37 -7.72 0.43 2.35
C PRO A 37 -7.71 -0.31 1.01
N VAL A 38 -7.55 0.41 -0.11
CA VAL A 38 -7.55 -0.12 -1.48
C VAL A 38 -6.30 0.39 -2.21
N PRO A 39 -5.58 -0.44 -2.95
CA PRO A 39 -5.70 -1.90 -3.11
C PRO A 39 -4.96 -2.69 -2.01
N HIS A 40 -4.15 -2.03 -1.18
CA HIS A 40 -3.13 -2.62 -0.34
C HIS A 40 -3.70 -3.55 0.74
N ALA A 41 -4.67 -3.09 1.54
CA ALA A 41 -5.30 -3.94 2.55
C ALA A 41 -6.07 -5.11 1.90
N GLU A 42 -6.71 -4.90 0.75
CA GLU A 42 -7.39 -5.97 0.02
C GLU A 42 -6.41 -7.05 -0.47
N ILE A 43 -5.23 -6.67 -0.95
CA ILE A 43 -4.15 -7.62 -1.31
C ILE A 43 -3.67 -8.37 -0.07
N LEU A 44 -3.47 -7.69 1.07
CA LEU A 44 -3.09 -8.32 2.33
C LEU A 44 -4.16 -9.29 2.85
N GLN A 45 -5.45 -9.05 2.59
CA GLN A 45 -6.51 -10.01 2.94
C GLN A 45 -6.39 -11.34 2.17
N VAL A 46 -5.91 -11.32 0.92
CA VAL A 46 -5.61 -12.54 0.15
C VAL A 46 -4.45 -13.31 0.78
N VAL A 47 -3.43 -12.59 1.27
CA VAL A 47 -2.23 -13.18 1.88
C VAL A 47 -2.50 -13.73 3.29
N LYS A 48 -3.45 -13.16 4.01
CA LYS A 48 -3.75 -13.53 5.40
C LYS A 48 -3.98 -15.04 5.63
N PRO A 49 -4.83 -15.75 4.85
CA PRO A 49 -5.02 -17.20 5.01
C PRO A 49 -3.77 -18.01 4.62
N ILE A 50 -2.91 -17.51 3.73
CA ILE A 50 -1.65 -18.16 3.35
C ILE A 50 -0.71 -18.15 4.57
N LEU A 51 -0.53 -16.99 5.19
CA LEU A 51 0.32 -16.82 6.37
C LEU A 51 -0.21 -17.57 7.60
N ALA A 52 -1.53 -17.66 7.76
CA ALA A 52 -2.16 -18.37 8.85
C ALA A 52 -1.80 -19.88 8.87
N LYS A 53 -1.65 -20.51 7.68
CA LYS A 53 -1.18 -21.90 7.53
C LYS A 53 0.28 -22.06 7.98
N GLU A 54 1.05 -20.99 7.97
CA GLU A 54 2.46 -20.96 8.42
C GLU A 54 2.63 -20.48 9.86
N GLY A 55 1.53 -20.39 10.62
CA GLY A 55 1.55 -20.00 12.03
C GLY A 55 1.69 -18.50 12.27
N ILE A 56 1.44 -17.67 11.26
CA ILE A 56 1.49 -16.20 11.36
C ILE A 56 0.07 -15.63 11.39
N ASP A 57 -0.20 -14.79 12.40
CA ASP A 57 -1.42 -13.99 12.49
C ASP A 57 -1.17 -12.60 11.91
N LEU A 58 -1.56 -12.39 10.65
CA LEU A 58 -1.44 -11.10 9.98
C LEU A 58 -2.54 -10.15 10.45
N GLN A 59 -2.15 -9.09 11.13
CA GLN A 59 -3.01 -7.99 11.56
C GLN A 59 -2.82 -6.79 10.62
N ILE A 60 -3.85 -6.48 9.85
CA ILE A 60 -3.86 -5.38 8.90
C ILE A 60 -4.38 -4.13 9.62
N VAL A 61 -3.59 -3.06 9.63
CA VAL A 61 -3.93 -1.76 10.22
C VAL A 61 -4.14 -0.77 9.08
N GLU A 62 -5.40 -0.48 8.79
CA GLU A 62 -5.73 0.47 7.73
C GLU A 62 -5.42 1.91 8.17
N MET A 63 -4.70 2.63 7.31
CA MET A 63 -4.35 4.04 7.47
C MET A 63 -4.59 4.77 6.16
N ASN A 64 -5.34 5.87 6.20
CA ASN A 64 -5.74 6.60 5.00
C ASN A 64 -4.92 7.89 4.80
N ASP A 65 -3.60 7.82 5.06
CA ASP A 65 -2.63 8.87 4.81
C ASP A 65 -1.27 8.26 4.44
N TYR A 66 -0.34 9.09 3.97
CA TYR A 66 0.98 8.63 3.53
C TYR A 66 2.12 8.91 4.54
N VAL A 67 1.83 9.58 5.67
CA VAL A 67 2.84 9.98 6.67
C VAL A 67 2.92 8.95 7.79
N ARG A 68 1.78 8.66 8.42
CA ARG A 68 1.70 7.82 9.62
C ARG A 68 2.25 6.40 9.44
N PRO A 69 2.02 5.69 8.30
CA PRO A 69 2.51 4.32 8.16
C PRO A 69 4.03 4.18 8.30
N ASN A 70 4.82 5.13 7.78
CA ASN A 70 6.29 5.11 7.91
C ASN A 70 6.75 5.42 9.34
N ILE A 71 6.11 6.38 9.99
CA ILE A 71 6.39 6.75 11.38
C ILE A 71 6.10 5.56 12.32
N ALA A 72 4.94 4.93 12.19
CA ALA A 72 4.53 3.80 13.03
C ALA A 72 5.47 2.58 12.91
N VAL A 73 6.00 2.32 11.69
CA VAL A 73 7.02 1.29 11.50
C VAL A 73 8.34 1.69 12.15
N ALA A 74 8.80 2.94 11.96
CA ALA A 74 10.05 3.43 12.54
C ALA A 74 10.01 3.39 14.07
N GLU A 75 8.88 3.76 14.69
CA GLU A 75 8.64 3.78 16.14
C GLU A 75 8.35 2.40 16.75
N LYS A 76 8.35 1.32 15.95
CA LYS A 76 8.09 -0.07 16.37
C LYS A 76 6.65 -0.33 16.84
N GLU A 77 5.70 0.51 16.49
CA GLU A 77 4.27 0.26 16.73
C GLU A 77 3.75 -0.82 15.79
N LEU A 78 4.29 -0.86 14.56
CA LEU A 78 3.99 -1.82 13.51
C LEU A 78 5.27 -2.51 13.01
N ASP A 79 5.11 -3.69 12.42
CA ASP A 79 6.24 -4.46 11.89
C ASP A 79 6.62 -4.03 10.48
N ALA A 80 5.63 -3.72 9.65
CA ALA A 80 5.81 -3.36 8.25
C ALA A 80 4.74 -2.37 7.79
N ASN A 81 4.94 -1.80 6.60
CA ASN A 81 3.88 -1.13 5.86
C ASN A 81 3.89 -1.53 4.38
N PHE A 82 2.71 -1.40 3.77
CA PHE A 82 2.48 -1.65 2.36
C PHE A 82 1.48 -0.61 1.86
N PHE A 83 1.97 0.50 1.28
CA PHE A 83 1.14 1.64 0.84
C PHE A 83 1.86 2.59 -0.13
N GLN A 84 3.17 2.45 -0.30
CA GLN A 84 4.05 3.44 -0.93
C GLN A 84 4.91 2.84 -2.02
N HIS A 85 5.39 3.69 -2.92
CA HIS A 85 6.38 3.33 -3.95
C HIS A 85 7.81 3.76 -3.55
N THR A 86 8.80 3.18 -4.21
CA THR A 86 10.23 3.41 -3.92
C THR A 86 10.64 4.88 -3.90
N PRO A 87 10.27 5.75 -4.88
CA PRO A 87 10.63 7.17 -4.82
C PRO A 87 10.10 7.87 -3.57
N TYR A 88 8.86 7.57 -3.13
CA TYR A 88 8.29 8.13 -1.91
C TYR A 88 9.07 7.69 -0.67
N LEU A 89 9.35 6.38 -0.54
CA LEU A 89 10.16 5.87 0.59
C LEU A 89 11.48 6.59 0.70
N ASN A 90 12.21 6.71 -0.41
CA ASN A 90 13.55 7.33 -0.43
C ASN A 90 13.49 8.81 0.01
N LYS A 91 12.52 9.55 -0.51
CA LYS A 91 12.34 10.97 -0.18
C LYS A 91 11.94 11.15 1.27
N PHE A 92 10.90 10.42 1.71
CA PHE A 92 10.37 10.49 3.06
C PHE A 92 11.41 10.11 4.12
N THR A 93 12.14 9.02 3.92
CA THR A 93 13.18 8.59 4.86
C THR A 93 14.33 9.58 4.96
N ALA A 94 14.71 10.21 3.85
CA ALA A 94 15.75 11.25 3.85
C ALA A 94 15.30 12.51 4.61
N GLU A 95 14.07 12.97 4.39
CA GLU A 95 13.54 14.18 5.05
C GLU A 95 13.28 13.99 6.53
N HIS A 96 12.85 12.79 6.94
CA HIS A 96 12.53 12.48 8.34
C HIS A 96 13.65 11.74 9.09
N ASN A 97 14.81 11.52 8.43
CA ASN A 97 15.95 10.77 9.00
C ASN A 97 15.55 9.39 9.55
N LEU A 98 14.69 8.65 8.80
CA LEU A 98 14.22 7.32 9.18
C LEU A 98 15.08 6.22 8.56
N GLN A 99 15.16 5.07 9.26
CA GLN A 99 15.88 3.89 8.79
C GLN A 99 14.88 2.80 8.42
N LEU A 100 14.40 2.84 7.19
CA LEU A 100 13.46 1.88 6.62
C LEU A 100 14.07 1.21 5.38
N SER A 101 13.64 -0.02 5.09
CA SER A 101 14.14 -0.85 3.98
C SER A 101 12.99 -1.39 3.14
N ASN A 102 13.14 -1.33 1.81
CA ASN A 102 12.28 -2.02 0.85
C ASN A 102 12.61 -3.52 0.83
N ILE A 103 11.59 -4.38 0.88
CA ILE A 103 11.74 -5.85 0.89
C ILE A 103 11.31 -6.47 -0.43
N ALA A 104 10.19 -6.03 -1.01
CA ALA A 104 9.65 -6.57 -2.24
C ALA A 104 8.81 -5.54 -2.99
N GLY A 105 8.93 -5.51 -4.32
CA GLY A 105 8.01 -4.82 -5.20
C GLY A 105 6.80 -5.70 -5.48
N VAL A 106 5.59 -5.13 -5.43
CA VAL A 106 4.35 -5.92 -5.55
C VAL A 106 3.51 -5.49 -6.75
N HIS A 107 3.23 -4.20 -6.91
CA HIS A 107 2.36 -3.74 -8.00
C HIS A 107 2.65 -2.28 -8.38
N ILE A 108 2.13 -1.89 -9.53
CA ILE A 108 2.11 -0.51 -10.01
C ILE A 108 0.67 -0.01 -9.98
N GLU A 109 0.51 1.25 -9.61
CA GLU A 109 -0.76 1.99 -9.64
C GLU A 109 -0.61 3.18 -10.59
N PRO A 110 -1.03 3.06 -11.85
CA PRO A 110 -0.95 4.17 -12.81
C PRO A 110 -1.78 5.36 -12.35
N MET A 111 -1.13 6.51 -12.16
CA MET A 111 -1.80 7.75 -11.76
C MET A 111 -2.69 8.28 -12.89
N GLY A 112 -3.82 8.88 -12.55
CA GLY A 112 -4.78 9.38 -13.54
C GLY A 112 -5.16 10.85 -13.36
N ILE A 113 -5.60 11.47 -14.46
CA ILE A 113 -6.23 12.80 -14.50
C ILE A 113 -7.74 12.59 -14.59
N TYR A 114 -8.49 13.16 -13.67
CA TYR A 114 -9.93 12.97 -13.54
C TYR A 114 -10.68 14.29 -13.59
N SER A 115 -11.96 14.25 -13.96
CA SER A 115 -12.87 15.38 -13.93
C SER A 115 -14.31 14.92 -13.67
N LYS A 116 -15.08 15.81 -13.03
CA LYS A 116 -16.55 15.75 -12.99
C LYS A 116 -17.19 16.81 -13.90
N LYS A 117 -16.39 17.72 -14.47
CA LYS A 117 -16.89 18.90 -15.22
C LYS A 117 -16.68 18.80 -16.73
N VAL A 118 -15.63 18.08 -17.16
CA VAL A 118 -15.31 17.92 -18.59
C VAL A 118 -15.16 16.43 -18.92
N LYS A 119 -15.35 16.09 -20.19
CA LYS A 119 -15.24 14.70 -20.69
C LYS A 119 -13.95 14.46 -21.47
N ALA A 120 -13.25 15.51 -21.84
CA ALA A 120 -11.96 15.45 -22.53
C ALA A 120 -11.06 16.60 -22.07
N LEU A 121 -9.73 16.41 -22.10
CA LEU A 121 -8.75 17.44 -21.72
C LEU A 121 -8.79 18.66 -22.63
N THR A 122 -9.26 18.50 -23.86
CA THR A 122 -9.46 19.61 -24.81
C THR A 122 -10.53 20.60 -24.37
N GLU A 123 -11.49 20.17 -23.53
CA GLU A 123 -12.58 21.00 -23.02
C GLU A 123 -12.17 21.82 -21.77
N VAL A 124 -10.97 21.59 -21.22
CA VAL A 124 -10.45 22.38 -20.09
C VAL A 124 -10.24 23.81 -20.55
N SER A 125 -10.98 24.75 -19.95
CA SER A 125 -10.95 26.18 -20.31
C SER A 125 -9.70 26.86 -19.76
N ASP A 126 -9.35 27.99 -20.38
CA ASP A 126 -8.26 28.86 -19.92
C ASP A 126 -8.56 29.37 -18.50
N GLY A 127 -7.52 29.42 -17.66
CA GLY A 127 -7.62 29.88 -16.27
C GLY A 127 -8.23 28.84 -15.31
N SER A 128 -8.52 27.62 -15.79
CA SER A 128 -9.10 26.56 -14.98
C SER A 128 -8.21 26.16 -13.80
N GLN A 129 -8.85 25.78 -12.69
CA GLN A 129 -8.17 25.21 -11.54
C GLN A 129 -7.85 23.72 -11.76
N VAL A 130 -6.64 23.31 -11.37
CA VAL A 130 -6.11 21.95 -11.42
C VAL A 130 -5.59 21.60 -10.05
N ALA A 131 -6.06 20.49 -9.47
CA ALA A 131 -5.55 20.00 -8.18
C ALA A 131 -4.55 18.84 -8.38
N ILE A 132 -3.46 18.87 -7.62
CA ILE A 132 -2.42 17.83 -7.62
C ILE A 132 -2.03 17.47 -6.19
N PRO A 133 -1.37 16.30 -5.92
CA PRO A 133 -0.83 15.98 -4.60
C PRO A 133 0.23 16.98 -4.16
N ASN A 134 0.29 17.27 -2.86
CA ASN A 134 1.25 18.20 -2.26
C ASN A 134 2.55 17.53 -1.78
N ASP A 135 2.62 16.20 -1.75
CA ASP A 135 3.88 15.55 -1.41
C ASP A 135 4.89 15.65 -2.57
N PRO A 136 6.19 15.80 -2.27
CA PRO A 136 7.20 16.14 -3.29
C PRO A 136 7.28 15.15 -4.45
N THR A 137 7.05 13.86 -4.19
CA THR A 137 7.19 12.83 -5.22
C THR A 137 5.94 12.68 -6.07
N ASN A 138 4.73 12.69 -5.47
CA ASN A 138 3.48 12.60 -6.23
C ASN A 138 3.11 13.95 -6.88
N GLY A 139 3.46 15.08 -6.28
CA GLY A 139 3.33 16.39 -6.91
C GLY A 139 4.12 16.48 -8.22
N GLY A 140 5.41 16.15 -8.18
CA GLY A 140 6.25 16.11 -9.37
C GLY A 140 5.80 15.08 -10.41
N ARG A 141 5.36 13.89 -9.97
CA ARG A 141 4.75 12.86 -10.84
C ARG A 141 3.49 13.39 -11.52
N ALA A 142 2.62 14.10 -10.78
CA ALA A 142 1.41 14.69 -11.31
C ALA A 142 1.71 15.78 -12.37
N LEU A 143 2.70 16.64 -12.10
CA LEU A 143 3.15 17.65 -13.08
C LEU A 143 3.70 16.98 -14.34
N ALA A 144 4.51 15.93 -14.22
CA ALA A 144 5.01 15.17 -15.36
C ALA A 144 3.86 14.50 -16.16
N LEU A 145 2.79 14.06 -15.48
CA LEU A 145 1.60 13.51 -16.15
C LEU A 145 0.82 14.59 -16.89
N LEU A 146 0.68 15.79 -16.31
CA LEU A 146 0.07 16.95 -16.98
C LEU A 146 0.88 17.39 -18.22
N GLU A 147 2.22 17.33 -18.15
CA GLU A 147 3.09 17.57 -19.29
C GLU A 147 2.88 16.54 -20.40
N LYS A 148 2.88 15.24 -20.07
CA LYS A 148 2.58 14.15 -21.02
C LYS A 148 1.20 14.29 -21.66
N ALA A 149 0.24 14.83 -20.92
CA ALA A 149 -1.11 15.13 -21.41
C ALA A 149 -1.18 16.40 -22.28
N GLY A 150 -0.07 17.11 -22.47
CA GLY A 150 0.00 18.32 -23.31
C GLY A 150 -0.61 19.57 -22.69
N LEU A 151 -0.85 19.58 -21.38
CA LEU A 151 -1.48 20.72 -20.69
C LEU A 151 -0.50 21.80 -20.26
N LEU A 152 0.77 21.45 -20.04
CA LEU A 152 1.85 22.35 -19.63
C LEU A 152 3.19 21.79 -20.10
N LYS A 153 4.28 22.58 -19.96
CA LYS A 153 5.66 22.08 -20.08
C LYS A 153 6.47 22.42 -18.85
N LEU A 154 7.34 21.48 -18.48
CA LEU A 154 8.26 21.61 -17.37
C LEU A 154 9.66 21.99 -17.86
N LYS A 155 10.44 22.57 -16.98
CA LYS A 155 11.87 22.80 -17.19
C LYS A 155 12.55 21.47 -17.50
N GLN A 156 13.44 21.47 -18.50
CA GLN A 156 14.16 20.27 -18.91
C GLN A 156 14.96 19.65 -17.75
N GLY A 157 14.85 18.33 -17.59
CA GLY A 157 15.64 17.54 -16.64
C GLY A 157 15.12 17.48 -15.21
N VAL A 158 14.02 18.18 -14.85
CA VAL A 158 13.44 18.13 -13.50
C VAL A 158 12.72 16.80 -13.21
N GLY A 159 12.09 16.18 -14.23
CA GLY A 159 11.43 14.89 -14.13
C GLY A 159 10.42 14.81 -12.97
N ILE A 160 10.51 13.74 -12.19
CA ILE A 160 9.62 13.50 -11.02
C ILE A 160 9.90 14.41 -9.82
N ASN A 161 10.95 15.22 -9.88
CA ASN A 161 11.25 16.21 -8.82
C ASN A 161 10.69 17.61 -9.16
N ALA A 162 9.89 17.72 -10.22
CA ALA A 162 9.28 18.96 -10.63
C ALA A 162 8.42 19.58 -9.52
N THR A 163 8.45 20.88 -9.43
CA THR A 163 7.56 21.71 -8.60
C THR A 163 6.72 22.62 -9.48
N VAL A 164 5.68 23.24 -8.95
CA VAL A 164 4.86 24.21 -9.69
C VAL A 164 5.72 25.36 -10.25
N GLY A 165 6.83 25.72 -9.58
CA GLY A 165 7.79 26.72 -10.03
C GLY A 165 8.61 26.32 -11.25
N ASP A 166 8.61 25.03 -11.63
CA ASP A 166 9.33 24.53 -12.79
C ASP A 166 8.46 24.50 -14.08
N ILE A 167 7.22 25.00 -14.03
CA ILE A 167 6.37 25.14 -15.21
C ILE A 167 6.89 26.29 -16.07
N VAL A 168 7.36 25.99 -17.28
CA VAL A 168 7.91 26.98 -18.23
C VAL A 168 6.93 27.40 -19.32
N GLU A 169 5.96 26.53 -19.67
CA GLU A 169 4.85 26.85 -20.55
C GLU A 169 3.53 26.40 -19.94
N ASN A 170 2.56 27.30 -19.95
CA ASN A 170 1.20 27.03 -19.44
C ASN A 170 0.21 27.77 -20.38
N PRO A 171 -0.04 27.19 -21.57
CA PRO A 171 -0.78 27.88 -22.64
C PRO A 171 -2.23 28.18 -22.27
N LYS A 172 -2.82 27.41 -21.36
CA LYS A 172 -4.18 27.64 -20.86
C LYS A 172 -4.24 28.44 -19.56
N ASN A 173 -3.12 28.97 -19.06
CA ASN A 173 -3.04 29.69 -17.79
C ASN A 173 -3.67 28.92 -16.61
N LEU A 174 -3.47 27.60 -16.57
CA LEU A 174 -4.01 26.72 -15.53
C LEU A 174 -3.50 27.14 -14.15
N LYS A 175 -4.39 27.12 -13.16
CA LYS A 175 -4.08 27.45 -11.78
C LYS A 175 -3.89 26.15 -11.01
N VAL A 176 -2.63 25.76 -10.80
CA VAL A 176 -2.29 24.53 -10.10
C VAL A 176 -2.35 24.76 -8.59
N THR A 177 -3.13 23.95 -7.90
CA THR A 177 -3.28 23.93 -6.44
C THR A 177 -2.82 22.57 -5.91
N GLU A 178 -1.95 22.60 -4.91
CA GLU A 178 -1.42 21.42 -4.24
C GLU A 178 -2.27 21.09 -3.01
N LEU A 179 -2.78 19.86 -2.92
CA LEU A 179 -3.63 19.37 -1.83
C LEU A 179 -3.08 18.04 -1.31
N GLU A 180 -3.40 17.71 -0.05
CA GLU A 180 -3.14 16.37 0.45
C GLU A 180 -3.85 15.32 -0.41
N ALA A 181 -3.14 14.24 -0.76
CA ALA A 181 -3.63 13.23 -1.70
C ALA A 181 -5.04 12.67 -1.37
N PRO A 182 -5.40 12.39 -0.10
CA PRO A 182 -6.75 11.93 0.25
C PRO A 182 -7.87 12.96 0.00
N GLN A 183 -7.53 14.25 -0.19
CA GLN A 183 -8.52 15.30 -0.46
C GLN A 183 -8.86 15.45 -1.96
N LEU A 184 -7.99 14.98 -2.85
CA LEU A 184 -8.10 15.17 -4.29
C LEU A 184 -9.42 14.65 -4.91
N PRO A 185 -9.95 13.47 -4.53
CA PRO A 185 -11.22 13.01 -5.07
C PRO A 185 -12.39 13.94 -4.76
N ARG A 186 -12.39 14.59 -3.59
CA ARG A 186 -13.42 15.57 -3.20
C ARG A 186 -13.24 16.91 -3.92
N ALA A 187 -12.00 17.30 -4.19
CA ALA A 187 -11.69 18.53 -4.93
C ALA A 187 -12.27 18.53 -6.35
N LEU A 188 -12.61 17.37 -6.93
CA LEU A 188 -13.26 17.27 -8.26
C LEU A 188 -14.59 18.04 -8.36
N ASP A 189 -15.24 18.35 -7.25
CA ASP A 189 -16.46 19.14 -7.24
C ASP A 189 -16.14 20.63 -7.51
N ASP A 190 -14.96 21.10 -7.14
CA ASP A 190 -14.56 22.50 -7.20
C ASP A 190 -13.63 22.81 -8.39
N VAL A 191 -12.70 21.91 -8.74
CA VAL A 191 -11.70 22.11 -9.79
C VAL A 191 -12.16 21.59 -11.16
N ALA A 192 -11.51 22.01 -12.23
CA ALA A 192 -11.79 21.50 -13.58
C ALA A 192 -11.28 20.05 -13.73
N ILE A 193 -10.06 19.79 -13.29
CA ILE A 193 -9.42 18.47 -13.28
C ILE A 193 -8.59 18.29 -12.01
N ALA A 194 -8.43 17.04 -11.58
CA ALA A 194 -7.49 16.68 -10.52
C ALA A 194 -6.63 15.49 -10.96
N VAL A 195 -5.36 15.50 -10.56
CA VAL A 195 -4.46 14.34 -10.72
C VAL A 195 -4.49 13.55 -9.44
N ILE A 196 -4.96 12.29 -9.49
CA ILE A 196 -5.28 11.51 -8.31
C ILE A 196 -4.51 10.19 -8.33
N ASN A 197 -3.87 9.86 -7.20
CA ASN A 197 -3.27 8.54 -6.97
C ASN A 197 -4.35 7.47 -7.03
N THR A 198 -4.02 6.32 -7.63
CA THR A 198 -4.99 5.27 -7.92
C THR A 198 -5.68 4.69 -6.69
N ASN A 199 -4.96 4.52 -5.57
CA ASN A 199 -5.58 4.06 -4.32
C ASN A 199 -6.74 4.97 -3.88
N TYR A 200 -6.57 6.31 -3.90
CA TYR A 200 -7.64 7.26 -3.56
C TYR A 200 -8.72 7.36 -4.64
N ALA A 201 -8.36 7.19 -5.91
CA ALA A 201 -9.33 7.10 -6.99
C ALA A 201 -10.26 5.89 -6.79
N LEU A 202 -9.70 4.70 -6.55
CA LEU A 202 -10.45 3.47 -6.31
C LEU A 202 -11.33 3.56 -5.05
N GLU A 203 -10.83 4.15 -3.96
CA GLU A 203 -11.61 4.40 -2.74
C GLU A 203 -12.81 5.31 -3.02
N ALA A 204 -12.63 6.31 -3.88
CA ALA A 204 -13.70 7.18 -4.36
C ALA A 204 -14.57 6.55 -5.49
N LYS A 205 -14.37 5.26 -5.79
CA LYS A 205 -15.09 4.50 -6.84
C LYS A 205 -14.82 5.01 -8.26
N LEU A 206 -13.70 5.69 -8.47
CA LEU A 206 -13.19 6.04 -9.80
C LEU A 206 -12.26 4.92 -10.27
N VAL A 207 -12.57 4.34 -11.42
CA VAL A 207 -11.78 3.27 -12.02
C VAL A 207 -10.80 3.89 -13.03
N PRO A 208 -9.47 3.88 -12.77
CA PRO A 208 -8.48 4.56 -13.61
C PRO A 208 -8.61 4.26 -15.10
N THR A 209 -8.81 3.00 -15.47
CA THR A 209 -8.93 2.55 -16.87
C THR A 209 -10.24 2.95 -17.56
N LYS A 210 -11.23 3.48 -16.82
CA LYS A 210 -12.55 3.86 -17.35
C LYS A 210 -12.86 5.34 -17.17
N ASP A 211 -12.49 5.90 -16.03
CA ASP A 211 -12.94 7.22 -15.59
C ASP A 211 -11.86 8.30 -15.73
N ALA A 212 -10.59 7.91 -15.91
CA ALA A 212 -9.53 8.90 -16.14
C ALA A 212 -9.59 9.46 -17.56
N LEU A 213 -9.45 10.79 -17.69
CA LEU A 213 -9.29 11.47 -18.96
C LEU A 213 -7.93 11.21 -19.60
N PHE A 214 -6.93 10.94 -18.75
CA PHE A 214 -5.59 10.55 -19.14
C PHE A 214 -4.98 9.73 -18.01
N ILE A 215 -4.25 8.67 -18.35
CA ILE A 215 -3.65 7.74 -17.39
C ILE A 215 -2.17 7.55 -17.68
N GLU A 216 -1.38 7.36 -16.64
CA GLU A 216 0.03 6.99 -16.72
C GLU A 216 0.21 5.60 -17.36
N GLN A 217 1.32 5.40 -18.06
CA GLN A 217 1.66 4.10 -18.64
C GLN A 217 2.19 3.13 -17.58
N ASN A 218 2.12 1.83 -17.86
CA ASN A 218 2.47 0.76 -16.90
C ASN A 218 3.99 0.54 -16.74
N ASP A 219 4.85 1.24 -17.48
CA ASP A 219 6.32 1.19 -17.39
C ASP A 219 6.91 2.15 -16.35
N SER A 220 6.12 2.47 -15.36
CA SER A 220 6.38 3.46 -14.32
C SER A 220 7.38 2.98 -13.26
N PRO A 221 8.30 3.85 -12.77
CA PRO A 221 9.22 3.51 -11.67
C PRO A 221 8.52 3.45 -10.30
N PHE A 222 7.22 3.71 -10.24
CA PHE A 222 6.44 3.85 -9.02
C PHE A 222 5.86 2.50 -8.55
N VAL A 223 6.73 1.48 -8.45
CA VAL A 223 6.35 0.16 -7.91
C VAL A 223 6.04 0.30 -6.42
N ASN A 224 4.85 -0.12 -6.00
CA ASN A 224 4.44 -0.23 -4.61
C ASN A 224 5.13 -1.40 -3.92
N ILE A 225 5.63 -1.16 -2.71
CA ILE A 225 6.61 -1.99 -2.02
C ILE A 225 6.20 -2.35 -0.60
N LEU A 226 6.61 -3.52 -0.15
CA LEU A 226 6.63 -3.90 1.27
C LEU A 226 7.84 -3.26 1.95
N VAL A 227 7.62 -2.57 3.05
CA VAL A 227 8.67 -1.83 3.78
C VAL A 227 8.70 -2.25 5.25
N VAL A 228 9.90 -2.39 5.80
CA VAL A 228 10.18 -2.69 7.22
C VAL A 228 11.24 -1.74 7.77
N ARG A 229 11.51 -1.82 9.07
CA ARG A 229 12.70 -1.18 9.67
C ARG A 229 13.97 -1.80 9.11
N LYS A 230 15.00 -0.99 8.97
CA LYS A 230 16.35 -1.47 8.68
C LYS A 230 16.84 -2.37 9.82
N GLY A 231 17.26 -3.60 9.45
CA GLY A 231 17.65 -4.66 10.37
C GLY A 231 16.58 -5.74 10.57
N ASP A 232 15.32 -5.48 10.18
CA ASP A 232 14.22 -6.45 10.27
C ASP A 232 14.04 -7.27 8.98
N GLU A 233 14.84 -7.01 7.93
CA GLU A 233 14.68 -7.57 6.59
C GLU A 233 14.67 -9.11 6.57
N ASN A 234 15.50 -9.72 7.42
CA ASN A 234 15.70 -11.17 7.45
C ASN A 234 14.83 -11.90 8.48
N ARG A 235 13.89 -11.21 9.13
CA ARG A 235 12.91 -11.87 10.02
C ARG A 235 12.10 -12.89 9.21
N PRO A 236 11.98 -14.16 9.69
CA PRO A 236 11.31 -15.22 8.93
C PRO A 236 9.87 -14.89 8.52
N GLU A 237 9.11 -14.23 9.40
CA GLU A 237 7.73 -13.81 9.13
C GLU A 237 7.64 -12.71 8.07
N ILE A 238 8.63 -11.82 7.99
CA ILE A 238 8.73 -10.78 6.95
C ILE A 238 9.03 -11.42 5.59
N GLN A 239 9.97 -12.36 5.53
CA GLN A 239 10.30 -13.07 4.30
C GLN A 239 9.11 -13.91 3.80
N LYS A 240 8.34 -14.53 4.70
CA LYS A 240 7.12 -15.24 4.35
C LYS A 240 6.04 -14.30 3.81
N LEU A 241 5.86 -13.11 4.42
CA LEU A 241 4.95 -12.09 3.92
C LEU A 241 5.36 -11.61 2.52
N ALA A 242 6.64 -11.31 2.30
CA ALA A 242 7.17 -10.89 1.00
C ALA A 242 6.90 -11.95 -0.08
N LYS A 243 7.19 -13.23 0.22
CA LYS A 243 6.93 -14.35 -0.69
C LYS A 243 5.44 -14.51 -1.00
N ALA A 244 4.58 -14.34 0.00
CA ALA A 244 3.14 -14.44 -0.18
C ALA A 244 2.58 -13.29 -1.03
N LEU A 245 3.08 -12.06 -0.82
CA LEU A 245 2.70 -10.88 -1.61
C LEU A 245 3.11 -10.96 -3.10
N THR A 246 4.13 -11.76 -3.42
CA THR A 246 4.63 -11.98 -4.79
C THR A 246 4.24 -13.36 -5.34
N SER A 247 3.15 -13.95 -4.83
CA SER A 247 2.65 -15.26 -5.27
C SER A 247 1.74 -15.15 -6.50
N ASP A 248 1.60 -16.27 -7.23
CA ASP A 248 0.65 -16.37 -8.35
C ASP A 248 -0.80 -16.12 -7.92
N GLU A 249 -1.14 -16.43 -6.67
CA GLU A 249 -2.46 -16.17 -6.09
C GLU A 249 -2.75 -14.67 -5.99
N VAL A 250 -1.78 -13.88 -5.51
CA VAL A 250 -1.85 -12.42 -5.47
C VAL A 250 -1.88 -11.84 -6.87
N LYS A 251 -1.03 -12.33 -7.77
CA LYS A 251 -1.01 -11.93 -9.19
C LYS A 251 -2.37 -12.12 -9.85
N LYS A 252 -2.97 -13.29 -9.65
CA LYS A 252 -4.31 -13.59 -10.18
C LYS A 252 -5.36 -12.65 -9.58
N PHE A 253 -5.35 -12.45 -8.25
CA PHE A 253 -6.28 -11.54 -7.59
C PHE A 253 -6.20 -10.11 -8.14
N ILE A 254 -4.98 -9.57 -8.30
CA ILE A 254 -4.79 -8.22 -8.83
C ILE A 254 -5.37 -8.12 -10.24
N ASN A 255 -5.04 -9.07 -11.13
CA ASN A 255 -5.53 -9.06 -12.51
C ASN A 255 -7.06 -9.18 -12.61
N ASP A 256 -7.65 -10.10 -11.85
CA ASP A 256 -9.09 -10.35 -11.88
C ASP A 256 -9.89 -9.17 -11.31
N LYS A 257 -9.42 -8.61 -10.20
CA LYS A 257 -10.15 -7.56 -9.48
C LYS A 257 -9.99 -6.19 -10.11
N TYR A 258 -8.77 -5.80 -10.44
CA TYR A 258 -8.47 -4.42 -10.85
C TYR A 258 -8.39 -4.22 -12.36
N GLN A 259 -8.34 -5.30 -13.17
CA GLN A 259 -8.47 -5.26 -14.64
C GLN A 259 -7.59 -4.15 -15.29
N GLY A 260 -6.34 -4.05 -14.86
CA GLY A 260 -5.36 -3.07 -15.38
C GLY A 260 -5.33 -1.72 -14.64
N ALA A 261 -6.27 -1.45 -13.74
CA ALA A 261 -6.18 -0.27 -12.85
C ALA A 261 -5.06 -0.41 -11.82
N VAL A 262 -4.73 -1.64 -11.46
CA VAL A 262 -3.55 -2.03 -10.67
C VAL A 262 -2.88 -3.17 -11.43
N VAL A 263 -1.54 -3.14 -11.54
CA VAL A 263 -0.77 -4.07 -12.38
C VAL A 263 0.30 -4.78 -11.53
N PRO A 264 0.37 -6.12 -11.51
CA PRO A 264 1.45 -6.83 -10.83
C PRO A 264 2.82 -6.42 -11.37
N ALA A 265 3.82 -6.31 -10.48
CA ALA A 265 5.20 -5.91 -10.82
C ALA A 265 6.24 -7.00 -10.49
N PHE A 266 5.85 -8.27 -10.45
CA PHE A 266 6.69 -9.44 -10.16
C PHE A 266 6.36 -10.60 -11.09
#